data_40a2e6bf6ce199e80f287003b44ce6b9
#
_entry.id   40a2e6bf6ce199e80f287003b44ce6b9
#
_cell.length_a   1.000
_cell.length_b   1.000
_cell.length_c   1.000
_cell.angle_alpha   90.00
_cell.angle_beta   90.00
_cell.angle_gamma   90.00
#
_symmetry.space_group_name_H-M   'P 1'
#
loop_
_entity.id
_entity.type
_entity.pdbx_description
1 polymer ?
#
loop_
_entity_poly.entity_id
_entity_poly.type
_entity_poly.pdbx_seq_one_letter_code
_entity_poly.pdbx_strand_id
1 'polypeptide(L)' 'NVRLQAYANKKDYAKVIELGQAAADVQTDPADKSLMYYLLGAAYNAKEMKPQAIAAFKQVTDGPAAENAKAALAELSK' A
#
# COMPACT_ATOMS: atom_id res chain seq x y z
N ASN A 1 3.87 -0.58 -12.87
CA ASN A 1 3.19 0.34 -11.99
C ASN A 1 1.69 0.22 -12.12
N VAL A 2 1.12 0.41 -13.29
CA VAL A 2 -0.29 0.12 -13.49
C VAL A 2 -0.62 -1.33 -13.13
N ARG A 3 0.33 -2.19 -13.24
CA ARG A 3 0.14 -3.60 -12.96
C ARG A 3 -0.15 -3.89 -11.51
N LEU A 4 0.47 -3.13 -10.61
CA LEU A 4 0.23 -3.33 -9.18
C LEU A 4 -1.23 -3.06 -8.85
N GLN A 5 -1.79 -1.99 -9.39
CA GLN A 5 -3.19 -1.68 -9.18
C GLN A 5 -4.10 -2.74 -9.81
N ALA A 6 -3.71 -3.29 -10.95
CA ALA A 6 -4.48 -4.36 -11.59
C ALA A 6 -4.52 -5.59 -10.68
N TYR A 7 -3.40 -5.95 -10.07
CA TYR A 7 -3.37 -7.06 -9.13
C TYR A 7 -4.24 -6.78 -7.92
N ALA A 8 -4.20 -5.56 -7.41
CA ALA A 8 -5.04 -5.17 -6.28
C ALA A 8 -6.51 -5.25 -6.65
N ASN A 9 -6.88 -4.82 -7.86
CA ASN A 9 -8.25 -4.87 -8.33
C ASN A 9 -8.75 -6.31 -8.46
N LYS A 10 -7.86 -7.23 -8.81
CA LYS A 10 -8.20 -8.65 -8.89
C LYS A 10 -8.10 -9.34 -7.54
N LYS A 11 -7.72 -8.59 -6.51
CA LYS A 11 -7.52 -9.12 -5.16
C LYS A 11 -6.42 -10.16 -5.10
N ASP A 12 -5.45 -10.04 -6.00
CA ASP A 12 -4.28 -10.91 -6.00
C ASP A 12 -3.23 -10.31 -5.07
N TYR A 13 -3.51 -10.38 -3.78
CA TYR A 13 -2.70 -9.71 -2.77
C TYR A 13 -1.30 -10.29 -2.65
N ALA A 14 -1.14 -11.56 -2.95
CA ALA A 14 0.19 -12.17 -2.94
C ALA A 14 1.11 -11.48 -3.94
N LYS A 15 0.59 -11.18 -5.15
CA LYS A 15 1.36 -10.46 -6.16
C LYS A 15 1.61 -9.02 -5.75
N VAL A 16 0.61 -8.36 -5.14
CA VAL A 16 0.79 -6.99 -4.66
C VAL A 16 1.91 -6.95 -3.62
N ILE A 17 1.93 -7.89 -2.69
CA ILE A 17 2.99 -7.96 -1.67
C ILE A 17 4.35 -8.23 -2.32
N GLU A 18 4.39 -9.17 -3.25
CA GLU A 18 5.64 -9.56 -3.91
C GLU A 18 6.25 -8.40 -4.69
N LEU A 19 5.41 -7.67 -5.44
CA LEU A 19 5.87 -6.63 -6.35
C LEU A 19 5.82 -5.22 -5.76
N GLY A 20 5.02 -5.04 -4.72
CA GLY A 20 4.72 -3.71 -4.19
C GLY A 20 5.95 -2.96 -3.71
N GLN A 21 6.82 -3.61 -2.95
CA GLN A 21 8.01 -2.94 -2.43
C GLN A 21 8.93 -2.51 -3.58
N ALA A 22 9.15 -3.38 -4.54
CA ALA A 22 9.98 -3.05 -5.69
C ALA A 22 9.33 -1.94 -6.53
N ALA A 23 8.01 -1.99 -6.70
CA ALA A 23 7.29 -0.95 -7.43
C ALA A 23 7.42 0.40 -6.73
N ALA A 24 7.31 0.43 -5.40
CA ALA A 24 7.47 1.66 -4.64
C ALA A 24 8.89 2.20 -4.76
N ASP A 25 9.87 1.32 -4.72
CA ASP A 25 11.28 1.73 -4.76
C ASP A 25 11.67 2.42 -6.07
N VAL A 26 11.02 2.06 -7.18
CA VAL A 26 11.36 2.65 -8.49
C VAL A 26 10.56 3.91 -8.80
N GLN A 27 9.58 4.26 -7.99
CA GLN A 27 8.81 5.49 -8.21
C GLN A 27 9.62 6.70 -7.75
N THR A 28 9.64 7.74 -8.57
CA THR A 28 10.32 8.99 -8.21
C THR A 28 9.34 10.05 -7.74
N ASP A 29 8.08 9.95 -8.17
CA ASP A 29 7.02 10.89 -7.76
C ASP A 29 6.50 10.48 -6.39
N PRO A 30 6.52 11.39 -5.39
CA PRO A 30 6.03 11.05 -4.05
C PRO A 30 4.59 10.56 -4.01
N ALA A 31 3.72 11.12 -4.85
CA ALA A 31 2.32 10.68 -4.88
C ALA A 31 2.20 9.26 -5.43
N ASP A 32 2.97 8.94 -6.47
CA ASP A 32 2.97 7.59 -7.04
C ASP A 32 3.55 6.58 -6.04
N LYS A 33 4.63 6.96 -5.37
CA LYS A 33 5.24 6.12 -4.36
C LYS A 33 4.27 5.84 -3.23
N SER A 34 3.57 6.89 -2.78
CA SER A 34 2.57 6.74 -1.73
C SER A 34 1.45 5.81 -2.15
N LEU A 35 0.99 5.91 -3.40
CA LEU A 35 -0.04 5.02 -3.90
C LEU A 35 0.43 3.56 -3.87
N MET A 36 1.70 3.31 -4.26
CA MET A 36 2.23 1.95 -4.21
C MET A 36 2.24 1.41 -2.78
N TYR A 37 2.68 2.22 -1.83
CA TYR A 37 2.67 1.81 -0.42
C TYR A 37 1.24 1.61 0.10
N TYR A 38 0.30 2.42 -0.36
CA TYR A 38 -1.10 2.25 0.03
C TYR A 38 -1.63 0.90 -0.45
N LEU A 39 -1.37 0.56 -1.69
CA LEU A 39 -1.78 -0.73 -2.24
C LEU A 39 -1.11 -1.89 -1.50
N LEU A 40 0.17 -1.72 -1.19
CA LEU A 40 0.92 -2.73 -0.44
C LEU A 40 0.34 -2.91 0.96
N GLY A 41 0.03 -1.81 1.64
CA GLY A 41 -0.57 -1.87 2.96
C GLY A 41 -1.94 -2.54 2.94
N ALA A 42 -2.75 -2.22 1.93
CA ALA A 42 -4.06 -2.85 1.79
C ALA A 42 -3.93 -4.36 1.57
N ALA A 43 -2.93 -4.78 0.80
CA ALA A 43 -2.68 -6.20 0.57
C ALA A 43 -2.26 -6.91 1.85
N TYR A 44 -1.35 -6.30 2.61
CA TYR A 44 -0.95 -6.86 3.90
C TYR A 44 -2.13 -6.98 4.85
N ASN A 45 -2.98 -5.95 4.89
CA ASN A 45 -4.17 -5.96 5.74
C ASN A 45 -5.12 -7.09 5.35
N ALA A 46 -5.29 -7.31 4.04
CA ALA A 46 -6.15 -8.38 3.55
C ALA A 46 -5.61 -9.76 3.92
N LYS A 47 -4.29 -9.87 4.07
CA LYS A 47 -3.64 -11.12 4.50
C LYS A 47 -3.51 -11.21 6.01
N GLU A 48 -4.10 -10.27 6.74
CA GLU A 48 -4.04 -10.20 8.20
C GLU A 48 -2.62 -10.03 8.72
N MET A 49 -1.79 -9.34 7.95
CA MET A 49 -0.42 -9.01 8.33
C MET A 49 -0.36 -7.58 8.85
N LYS A 50 -1.00 -7.34 10.01
CA LYS A 50 -1.18 -6.00 10.55
C LYS A 50 0.11 -5.22 10.74
N PRO A 51 1.18 -5.78 11.35
CA PRO A 51 2.41 -5.01 11.52
C PRO A 51 2.98 -4.48 10.20
N GLN A 52 2.98 -5.33 9.17
CA GLN A 52 3.47 -4.94 7.86
C GLN A 52 2.55 -3.90 7.21
N ALA A 53 1.24 -4.09 7.38
CA ALA A 53 0.27 -3.13 6.84
C ALA A 53 0.46 -1.75 7.46
N ILE A 54 0.67 -1.69 8.77
CA ILE A 54 0.92 -0.44 9.47
C ILE A 54 2.19 0.22 8.94
N ALA A 55 3.26 -0.56 8.78
CA ALA A 55 4.52 -0.03 8.27
C ALA A 55 4.35 0.54 6.86
N ALA A 56 3.61 -0.16 5.99
CA ALA A 56 3.38 0.30 4.63
C ALA A 56 2.54 1.58 4.62
N PHE A 57 1.46 1.62 5.39
CA PHE A 57 0.60 2.80 5.43
C PHE A 57 1.32 4.03 5.97
N LYS A 58 2.28 3.84 6.88
CA LYS A 58 3.08 4.95 7.40
C LYS A 58 3.94 5.61 6.32
N GLN A 59 4.23 4.90 5.25
CA GLN A 59 4.99 5.45 4.13
C GLN A 59 4.12 6.26 3.18
N VAL A 60 2.79 6.23 3.35
CA VAL A 60 1.87 6.95 2.49
C VAL A 60 1.73 8.38 3.03
N THR A 61 2.52 9.29 2.49
CA THR A 61 2.60 10.67 3.01
C THR A 61 2.09 11.72 2.04
N ASP A 62 1.93 11.37 0.76
CA ASP A 62 1.55 12.32 -0.27
C ASP A 62 0.36 11.81 -1.08
N GLY A 63 -0.35 12.76 -1.69
CA GLY A 63 -1.43 12.45 -2.60
C GLY A 63 -2.72 12.09 -1.89
N PRO A 64 -3.78 11.79 -2.66
CA PRO A 64 -5.08 11.45 -2.07
C PRO A 64 -5.06 10.20 -1.20
N ALA A 65 -4.14 9.28 -1.48
CA ALA A 65 -4.05 8.05 -0.71
C ALA A 65 -3.63 8.29 0.74
N ALA A 66 -2.97 9.43 1.02
CA ALA A 66 -2.50 9.74 2.38
C ALA A 66 -3.64 9.77 3.39
N GLU A 67 -4.78 10.36 3.03
CA GLU A 67 -5.92 10.41 3.95
C GLU A 67 -6.51 9.04 4.19
N ASN A 68 -6.62 8.25 3.12
CA ASN A 68 -7.11 6.88 3.24
C ASN A 68 -6.18 6.05 4.11
N ALA A 69 -4.88 6.25 3.97
CA ALA A 69 -3.89 5.55 4.78
C ALA A 69 -3.99 5.93 6.25
N LYS A 70 -4.23 7.20 6.55
CA LYS A 70 -4.42 7.64 7.93
C LYS A 70 -5.62 6.97 8.56
N ALA A 71 -6.71 6.86 7.82
CA ALA A 71 -7.91 6.18 8.31
C ALA A 71 -7.62 4.70 8.58
N ALA A 72 -6.90 4.06 7.65
CA ALA A 72 -6.52 2.66 7.82
C ALA A 72 -5.61 2.47 9.02
N LEU A 73 -4.65 3.37 9.23
CA LEU A 73 -3.76 3.31 10.38
C LEU A 73 -4.52 3.42 11.69
N ALA A 74 -5.51 4.31 11.75
CA ALA A 74 -6.33 4.46 12.93
C ALA A 74 -7.07 3.17 13.25
N GLU A 75 -7.60 2.50 12.24
CA GLU A 75 -8.28 1.22 12.42
C GLU A 75 -7.34 0.13 12.88
N LEU A 76 -6.15 0.06 12.27
CA LEU A 76 -5.18 -1.00 12.59
C LEU A 76 -4.52 -0.80 13.94
N SER A 77 -4.49 0.44 14.43
CA SER A 77 -3.85 0.77 15.71
C SER A 77 -4.75 0.58 16.91
N LYS A 78 -6.00 0.24 16.68
CA LYS A 78 -6.95 0.02 17.78
C LYS A 78 -6.65 -1.23 18.59
#